data_84ced7334298e324f95355838c1595c9
#
_entry.id   84ced7334298e324f95355838c1595c9
#
_cell.length_a   1.000
_cell.length_b   1.000
_cell.length_c   1.000
_cell.angle_alpha   90.00
_cell.angle_beta   90.00
_cell.angle_gamma   90.00
#
_symmetry.space_group_name_H-M   'P 1'
#
loop_
_entity.id
_entity.type
_entity.pdbx_description
1 polymer ?
#
loop_
_entity_poly.entity_id
_entity_poly.type
_entity_poly.pdbx_seq_one_letter_code
_entity_poly.pdbx_strand_id
1 'polypeptide(L)'
;NNKTLIVTDRPNPCDYVDGPIREAQKKSFVGMHPIPVLHGCTIGELAQMINGEGWLNEGLKCKLIVLPMKGWKHGQAYSLPVKPSPNLPNDQAIALYASLCPFEGTSVSVGRGTYMPFQVIGSPHIKGLPYSFTPQSLDGFDKNPLHKGRSCNGLDLRKVEAPKGLSLQYVIDMYKAYQRQGKTQEFFSRASWFDQLMGTNSVRLQIMEGKDEATIRAGWEKALEDYRNMRRKYLLY
;
A
#
# COMPACT_ATOMS: atom_id res chain seq x y z
N ASN A 1 -3.60 -1.22 -31.77
CA ASN A 1 -4.04 -2.57 -32.23
C ASN A 1 -5.55 -2.66 -32.51
N ASN A 2 -6.31 -1.61 -32.29
CA ASN A 2 -7.77 -1.53 -32.51
C ASN A 2 -8.57 -2.77 -31.94
N LYS A 3 -8.16 -3.25 -30.78
CA LYS A 3 -8.83 -4.35 -30.08
C LYS A 3 -9.74 -3.84 -28.97
N THR A 4 -10.85 -4.51 -28.73
CA THR A 4 -11.73 -4.24 -27.60
C THR A 4 -11.14 -4.87 -26.33
N LEU A 5 -11.02 -4.08 -25.26
CA LEU A 5 -10.69 -4.55 -23.92
C LEU A 5 -12.00 -4.76 -23.14
N ILE A 6 -12.19 -5.94 -22.61
CA ILE A 6 -13.33 -6.26 -21.72
C ILE A 6 -12.78 -6.44 -20.31
N VAL A 7 -13.31 -5.69 -19.38
CA VAL A 7 -12.99 -5.80 -17.94
C VAL A 7 -14.21 -6.38 -17.22
N THR A 8 -14.06 -7.57 -16.67
CA THR A 8 -15.02 -8.14 -15.72
C THR A 8 -14.72 -7.57 -14.34
N ASP A 9 -15.62 -6.73 -13.83
CA ASP A 9 -15.36 -5.99 -12.61
C ASP A 9 -15.46 -6.87 -11.35
N ARG A 10 -14.85 -6.41 -10.25
CA ARG A 10 -14.86 -7.10 -8.96
C ARG A 10 -14.70 -6.10 -7.81
N PRO A 11 -15.14 -6.44 -6.57
CA PRO A 11 -14.98 -5.58 -5.42
C PRO A 11 -13.51 -5.28 -5.12
N ASN A 12 -13.25 -4.07 -4.64
CA ASN A 12 -11.95 -3.70 -4.08
C ASN A 12 -11.99 -3.93 -2.56
N PRO A 13 -11.20 -4.86 -1.99
CA PRO A 13 -11.20 -5.10 -0.54
C PRO A 13 -10.59 -3.95 0.26
N CYS A 14 -9.85 -3.04 -0.40
CA CYS A 14 -9.28 -1.83 0.18
C CYS A 14 -10.00 -0.59 -0.36
N ASP A 15 -11.33 -0.54 -0.21
CA ASP A 15 -12.23 0.47 -0.79
C ASP A 15 -12.18 1.79 0.00
N TYR A 16 -11.01 2.40 0.07
CA TYR A 16 -10.76 3.72 0.68
C TYR A 16 -10.12 4.67 -0.33
N VAL A 17 -10.36 5.97 -0.17
CA VAL A 17 -9.64 7.03 -0.89
C VAL A 17 -8.73 7.71 0.12
N ASP A 18 -7.44 7.37 0.11
CA ASP A 18 -6.50 7.85 1.11
C ASP A 18 -5.03 7.81 0.66
N GLY A 19 -4.20 8.64 1.30
CA GLY A 19 -2.78 8.75 1.03
C GLY A 19 -2.43 9.81 -0.03
N PRO A 20 -1.14 10.10 -0.22
CA PRO A 20 -0.70 11.10 -1.19
C PRO A 20 -1.00 10.66 -2.62
N ILE A 21 -1.29 11.64 -3.49
CA ILE A 21 -1.39 11.43 -4.93
C ILE A 21 0.02 11.26 -5.50
N ARG A 22 0.21 10.29 -6.41
CA ARG A 22 1.51 10.07 -7.07
C ARG A 22 1.93 11.31 -7.88
N GLU A 23 3.08 11.88 -7.53
CA GLU A 23 3.71 13.00 -8.22
C GLU A 23 4.29 12.56 -9.58
N ALA A 24 4.33 13.48 -10.57
CA ALA A 24 4.75 13.17 -11.94
C ALA A 24 6.13 12.47 -12.01
N GLN A 25 7.10 12.97 -11.23
CA GLN A 25 8.48 12.45 -11.18
C GLN A 25 8.60 11.08 -10.48
N LYS A 26 7.54 10.60 -9.85
CA LYS A 26 7.47 9.28 -9.20
C LYS A 26 6.76 8.23 -10.05
N LYS A 27 6.49 8.53 -11.34
CA LYS A 27 5.89 7.55 -12.26
C LYS A 27 6.79 6.31 -12.36
N SER A 28 6.20 5.14 -12.10
CA SER A 28 6.90 3.87 -12.11
C SER A 28 5.93 2.73 -12.45
N PHE A 29 6.45 1.51 -12.55
CA PHE A 29 5.62 0.31 -12.75
C PHE A 29 4.59 0.11 -11.61
N VAL A 30 4.95 0.47 -10.37
CA VAL A 30 4.06 0.35 -9.20
C VAL A 30 3.21 1.59 -8.94
N GLY A 31 3.38 2.65 -9.70
CA GLY A 31 2.63 3.90 -9.61
C GLY A 31 2.52 4.58 -10.98
N MET A 32 1.69 4.01 -11.89
CA MET A 32 1.61 4.47 -13.27
C MET A 32 0.82 5.77 -13.41
N HIS A 33 -0.28 5.92 -12.68
CA HIS A 33 -1.24 7.02 -12.83
C HIS A 33 -1.23 7.98 -11.63
N PRO A 34 -1.69 9.24 -11.78
CA PRO A 34 -1.76 10.23 -10.70
C PRO A 34 -2.97 9.96 -9.79
N ILE A 35 -2.90 8.86 -9.05
CA ILE A 35 -3.94 8.41 -8.11
C ILE A 35 -3.35 8.30 -6.70
N PRO A 36 -4.15 8.32 -5.65
CA PRO A 36 -3.68 8.12 -4.27
C PRO A 36 -3.27 6.67 -4.03
N VAL A 37 -2.52 6.43 -2.94
CA VAL A 37 -2.10 5.09 -2.50
C VAL A 37 -3.30 4.14 -2.40
N LEU A 38 -4.39 4.60 -1.78
CA LEU A 38 -5.70 3.95 -1.80
C LEU A 38 -6.63 4.75 -2.70
N HIS A 39 -6.93 4.23 -3.86
CA HIS A 39 -7.69 4.96 -4.88
C HIS A 39 -9.20 4.76 -4.82
N GLY A 40 -9.69 3.80 -4.03
CA GLY A 40 -11.10 3.55 -3.79
C GLY A 40 -11.94 3.18 -5.02
N CYS A 41 -11.33 2.78 -6.12
CA CYS A 41 -12.04 2.34 -7.31
C CYS A 41 -12.01 0.81 -7.43
N THR A 42 -13.01 0.24 -8.08
CA THR A 42 -12.90 -1.10 -8.63
C THR A 42 -11.96 -1.08 -9.86
N ILE A 43 -11.56 -2.25 -10.34
CA ILE A 43 -10.70 -2.33 -11.55
C ILE A 43 -11.42 -1.78 -12.79
N GLY A 44 -12.75 -1.97 -12.89
CA GLY A 44 -13.56 -1.44 -13.96
C GLY A 44 -13.67 0.08 -13.93
N GLU A 45 -13.92 0.66 -12.76
CA GLU A 45 -13.96 2.11 -12.56
C GLU A 45 -12.60 2.76 -12.84
N LEU A 46 -11.51 2.15 -12.37
CA LEU A 46 -10.16 2.63 -12.65
C LEU A 46 -9.84 2.56 -14.15
N ALA A 47 -10.24 1.49 -14.84
CA ALA A 47 -10.06 1.39 -16.29
C ALA A 47 -10.84 2.48 -17.05
N GLN A 48 -12.07 2.78 -16.63
CA GLN A 48 -12.85 3.89 -17.20
C GLN A 48 -12.19 5.24 -16.93
N MET A 49 -11.67 5.47 -15.71
CA MET A 49 -10.95 6.69 -15.35
C MET A 49 -9.69 6.88 -16.20
N ILE A 50 -8.84 5.85 -16.32
CA ILE A 50 -7.63 5.88 -17.15
C ILE A 50 -7.98 6.27 -18.59
N ASN A 51 -9.04 5.66 -19.13
CA ASN A 51 -9.49 5.92 -20.49
C ASN A 51 -10.13 7.30 -20.63
N GLY A 52 -10.96 7.70 -19.65
CA GLY A 52 -11.69 8.97 -19.64
C GLY A 52 -10.78 10.18 -19.50
N GLU A 53 -9.87 10.15 -18.54
CA GLU A 53 -8.91 11.23 -18.25
C GLU A 53 -7.74 11.26 -19.25
N GLY A 54 -7.69 10.35 -20.23
CA GLY A 54 -6.66 10.37 -21.27
C GLY A 54 -5.27 9.97 -20.77
N TRP A 55 -5.18 9.10 -19.76
CA TRP A 55 -3.91 8.69 -19.18
C TRP A 55 -3.18 7.59 -19.96
N LEU A 56 -3.75 7.11 -21.06
CA LEU A 56 -3.03 6.26 -22.00
C LEU A 56 -1.98 7.07 -22.77
N ASN A 57 -0.92 6.38 -23.23
CA ASN A 57 0.14 7.05 -23.99
C ASN A 57 -0.44 7.82 -25.19
N GLU A 58 0.09 9.01 -25.45
CA GLU A 58 -0.30 9.86 -26.58
C GLU A 58 -1.80 10.23 -26.60
N GLY A 59 -2.49 10.18 -25.46
CA GLY A 59 -3.91 10.47 -25.37
C GLY A 59 -4.81 9.46 -26.09
N LEU A 60 -4.29 8.29 -26.42
CA LEU A 60 -5.05 7.20 -27.05
C LEU A 60 -6.29 6.84 -26.22
N LYS A 61 -7.35 6.44 -26.91
CA LYS A 61 -8.55 5.86 -26.29
C LYS A 61 -8.64 4.37 -26.59
N CYS A 62 -8.98 3.61 -25.54
CA CYS A 62 -9.23 2.18 -25.65
C CYS A 62 -10.73 1.95 -25.91
N LYS A 63 -11.07 1.03 -26.83
CA LYS A 63 -12.44 0.52 -26.93
C LYS A 63 -12.69 -0.38 -25.71
N LEU A 64 -13.22 0.21 -24.63
CA LEU A 64 -13.38 -0.42 -23.31
C LEU A 64 -14.85 -0.83 -23.10
N ILE A 65 -15.05 -2.06 -22.63
CA ILE A 65 -16.32 -2.57 -22.11
C ILE A 65 -16.07 -3.01 -20.67
N VAL A 66 -16.81 -2.44 -19.72
CA VAL A 66 -16.81 -2.89 -18.33
C VAL A 66 -18.10 -3.68 -18.08
N LEU A 67 -17.96 -4.91 -17.60
CA LEU A 67 -19.07 -5.73 -17.14
C LEU A 67 -19.24 -5.51 -15.63
N PRO A 68 -20.28 -4.78 -15.20
CA PRO A 68 -20.44 -4.43 -13.78
C PRO A 68 -20.87 -5.65 -12.96
N MET A 69 -20.56 -5.58 -11.66
CA MET A 69 -21.02 -6.54 -10.66
C MET A 69 -22.50 -6.32 -10.33
N LYS A 70 -23.10 -7.32 -9.70
CA LYS A 70 -24.45 -7.22 -9.12
C LYS A 70 -24.36 -7.35 -7.60
N GLY A 71 -25.12 -6.50 -6.89
CA GLY A 71 -25.33 -6.63 -5.44
C GLY A 71 -24.19 -6.16 -4.54
N TRP A 72 -23.13 -5.56 -5.07
CA TRP A 72 -22.08 -4.91 -4.28
C TRP A 72 -22.16 -3.39 -4.40
N LYS A 73 -21.77 -2.68 -3.33
CA LYS A 73 -21.70 -1.22 -3.27
C LYS A 73 -20.43 -0.78 -2.55
N HIS A 74 -19.92 0.41 -2.88
CA HIS A 74 -18.82 1.04 -2.16
C HIS A 74 -19.08 1.11 -0.65
N GLY A 75 -18.04 0.92 0.15
CA GLY A 75 -18.11 0.85 1.61
C GLY A 75 -18.57 -0.50 2.17
N GLN A 76 -18.96 -1.45 1.32
CA GLN A 76 -19.33 -2.79 1.75
C GLN A 76 -18.08 -3.65 1.95
N ALA A 77 -17.93 -4.23 3.15
CA ALA A 77 -16.85 -5.18 3.43
C ALA A 77 -16.88 -6.36 2.45
N TYR A 78 -15.71 -6.77 1.98
CA TYR A 78 -15.59 -7.88 1.06
C TYR A 78 -14.36 -8.74 1.35
N SER A 79 -14.59 -10.00 1.62
CA SER A 79 -13.54 -11.01 1.76
C SER A 79 -13.28 -11.66 0.42
N LEU A 80 -12.02 -11.67 -0.01
CA LEU A 80 -11.64 -12.28 -1.30
C LEU A 80 -11.78 -13.81 -1.25
N PRO A 81 -12.49 -14.43 -2.21
CA PRO A 81 -12.65 -15.89 -2.25
C PRO A 81 -11.34 -16.61 -2.60
N VAL A 82 -10.40 -15.90 -3.21
CA VAL A 82 -9.08 -16.41 -3.59
C VAL A 82 -8.01 -15.41 -3.12
N LYS A 83 -6.95 -15.91 -2.52
CA LYS A 83 -5.81 -15.09 -2.08
C LYS A 83 -5.22 -14.33 -3.26
N PRO A 84 -5.04 -13.00 -3.17
CA PRO A 84 -4.49 -12.19 -4.27
C PRO A 84 -2.98 -12.43 -4.46
N SER A 85 -2.31 -12.93 -3.42
CA SER A 85 -0.88 -13.23 -3.41
C SER A 85 -0.57 -14.28 -2.33
N PRO A 86 0.46 -15.13 -2.50
CA PRO A 86 0.95 -15.97 -1.42
C PRO A 86 1.30 -15.19 -0.14
N ASN A 87 1.75 -13.93 -0.31
CA ASN A 87 2.09 -13.05 0.81
C ASN A 87 0.90 -12.24 1.37
N LEU A 88 -0.32 -12.45 0.88
CA LEU A 88 -1.56 -11.87 1.43
C LEU A 88 -2.54 -13.02 1.74
N PRO A 89 -2.28 -13.80 2.82
CA PRO A 89 -2.93 -15.08 3.05
C PRO A 89 -4.38 -14.97 3.55
N ASN A 90 -4.78 -13.81 4.06
CA ASN A 90 -6.10 -13.61 4.69
C ASN A 90 -6.50 -12.12 4.69
N ASP A 91 -7.73 -11.83 5.14
CA ASP A 91 -8.30 -10.48 5.17
C ASP A 91 -7.51 -9.52 6.06
N GLN A 92 -6.92 -10.00 7.18
CA GLN A 92 -6.09 -9.17 8.05
C GLN A 92 -4.84 -8.65 7.32
N ALA A 93 -4.14 -9.52 6.59
CA ALA A 93 -2.99 -9.12 5.79
C ALA A 93 -3.38 -8.13 4.68
N ILE A 94 -4.54 -8.32 4.04
CA ILE A 94 -5.07 -7.44 3.00
C ILE A 94 -5.42 -6.07 3.60
N ALA A 95 -6.11 -6.03 4.74
CA ALA A 95 -6.53 -4.79 5.39
C ALA A 95 -5.33 -3.95 5.89
N LEU A 96 -4.25 -4.61 6.32
CA LEU A 96 -3.01 -3.95 6.76
C LEU A 96 -2.08 -3.56 5.60
N TYR A 97 -2.29 -4.13 4.39
CA TYR A 97 -1.34 -4.06 3.29
C TYR A 97 -0.94 -2.63 2.92
N ALA A 98 -1.89 -1.71 2.76
CA ALA A 98 -1.59 -0.33 2.37
C ALA A 98 -0.68 0.39 3.37
N SER A 99 -0.86 0.13 4.67
CA SER A 99 -0.06 0.72 5.75
C SER A 99 1.30 0.05 5.94
N LEU A 100 1.45 -1.22 5.53
CA LEU A 100 2.68 -2.00 5.72
C LEU A 100 3.53 -2.12 4.44
N CYS A 101 2.93 -1.97 3.27
CA CYS A 101 3.65 -2.04 1.99
C CYS A 101 4.85 -1.06 1.91
N PRO A 102 4.78 0.19 2.42
CA PRO A 102 5.90 1.11 2.39
C PRO A 102 7.16 0.60 3.11
N PHE A 103 7.02 -0.33 4.08
CA PHE A 103 8.17 -0.94 4.73
C PHE A 103 9.10 -1.71 3.78
N GLU A 104 8.64 -2.09 2.59
CA GLU A 104 9.51 -2.70 1.57
C GLU A 104 10.62 -1.74 1.09
N GLY A 105 10.49 -0.43 1.38
CA GLY A 105 11.54 0.58 1.20
C GLY A 105 12.47 0.77 2.40
N THR A 106 12.30 -0.03 3.46
CA THR A 106 13.02 0.11 4.72
C THR A 106 13.78 -1.18 5.09
N SER A 107 14.52 -1.15 6.19
CA SER A 107 15.15 -2.33 6.80
C SER A 107 14.25 -3.04 7.83
N VAL A 108 12.93 -2.83 7.76
CA VAL A 108 11.94 -3.56 8.59
C VAL A 108 11.31 -4.67 7.78
N SER A 109 11.35 -5.90 8.30
CA SER A 109 10.62 -7.03 7.71
C SER A 109 9.12 -6.88 7.96
N VAL A 110 8.32 -7.16 6.95
CA VAL A 110 6.86 -7.27 7.03
C VAL A 110 6.38 -8.72 7.19
N GLY A 111 7.23 -9.58 7.76
CA GLY A 111 6.90 -10.97 8.02
C GLY A 111 7.00 -11.89 6.79
N ARG A 112 7.53 -11.46 5.66
CA ARG A 112 7.86 -12.36 4.55
C ARG A 112 8.86 -13.41 5.05
N GLY A 113 8.71 -14.67 4.59
CA GLY A 113 9.46 -15.79 5.13
C GLY A 113 8.94 -16.30 6.47
N THR A 114 7.71 -15.96 6.82
CA THR A 114 6.88 -16.55 7.88
C THR A 114 5.51 -16.91 7.33
N TYR A 115 4.70 -17.62 8.13
CA TYR A 115 3.28 -17.84 7.80
C TYR A 115 2.37 -16.63 8.12
N MET A 116 2.97 -15.47 8.47
CA MET A 116 2.28 -14.25 8.90
C MET A 116 2.72 -13.01 8.09
N PRO A 117 2.91 -13.11 6.74
CA PRO A 117 3.33 -11.94 5.96
C PRO A 117 2.26 -10.84 6.04
N PHE A 118 2.71 -9.59 6.16
CA PHE A 118 1.89 -8.39 6.37
C PHE A 118 0.97 -8.45 7.61
N GLN A 119 1.35 -9.26 8.60
CA GLN A 119 0.66 -9.35 9.89
C GLN A 119 1.63 -9.25 11.07
N VAL A 120 2.92 -9.20 10.81
CA VAL A 120 3.98 -8.91 11.78
C VAL A 120 4.99 -7.97 11.13
N ILE A 121 5.56 -7.06 11.92
CA ILE A 121 6.64 -6.17 11.47
C ILE A 121 7.77 -6.20 12.49
N GLY A 122 9.01 -6.15 12.03
CA GLY A 122 10.16 -6.15 12.95
C GLY A 122 11.51 -6.11 12.26
N SER A 123 12.55 -5.92 13.06
CA SER A 123 13.92 -5.84 12.57
C SER A 123 14.92 -6.35 13.60
N PRO A 124 16.06 -6.92 13.16
CA PRO A 124 17.15 -7.28 14.09
C PRO A 124 17.94 -6.05 14.58
N HIS A 125 17.66 -4.85 14.03
CA HIS A 125 18.33 -3.60 14.39
C HIS A 125 17.71 -2.89 15.60
N ILE A 126 16.56 -3.36 16.08
CA ILE A 126 15.82 -2.78 17.22
C ILE A 126 15.61 -3.81 18.32
N LYS A 127 15.31 -3.32 19.55
CA LYS A 127 15.03 -4.12 20.73
C LYS A 127 13.94 -3.46 21.58
N GLY A 128 13.36 -4.22 22.51
CA GLY A 128 12.40 -3.69 23.47
C GLY A 128 10.96 -3.61 22.98
N LEU A 129 10.64 -4.21 21.83
CA LEU A 129 9.26 -4.41 21.38
C LEU A 129 8.73 -5.78 21.81
N PRO A 130 7.38 -5.94 21.94
CA PRO A 130 6.79 -7.09 22.65
C PRO A 130 6.83 -8.40 21.87
N TYR A 131 7.16 -8.38 20.58
CA TYR A 131 7.10 -9.57 19.73
C TYR A 131 8.42 -9.84 19.02
N SER A 132 8.69 -11.11 18.74
CA SER A 132 9.86 -11.51 17.93
C SER A 132 9.50 -12.63 16.97
N PHE A 133 10.10 -12.61 15.79
CA PHE A 133 9.98 -13.66 14.78
C PHE A 133 11.27 -13.77 13.96
N THR A 134 11.46 -14.91 13.31
CA THR A 134 12.65 -15.17 12.49
C THR A 134 12.23 -15.57 11.09
N PRO A 135 12.43 -14.70 10.07
CA PRO A 135 12.16 -15.04 8.67
C PRO A 135 13.00 -16.25 8.23
N GLN A 136 12.37 -17.17 7.51
CA GLN A 136 13.00 -18.38 6.96
C GLN A 136 12.72 -18.48 5.46
N SER A 137 13.47 -19.32 4.76
CA SER A 137 13.11 -19.69 3.39
C SER A 137 11.86 -20.56 3.43
N LEU A 138 10.77 -20.12 2.81
CA LEU A 138 9.51 -20.87 2.75
C LEU A 138 9.10 -21.11 1.31
N ASP A 139 8.93 -22.38 0.95
CA ASP A 139 8.38 -22.76 -0.34
C ASP A 139 6.93 -22.28 -0.49
N GLY A 140 6.60 -21.74 -1.66
CA GLY A 140 5.28 -21.15 -1.91
C GLY A 140 5.08 -19.74 -1.35
N PHE A 141 6.09 -19.16 -0.66
CA PHE A 141 6.08 -17.78 -0.15
C PHE A 141 7.31 -17.01 -0.64
N ASP A 142 8.30 -16.79 0.24
CA ASP A 142 9.54 -16.10 -0.08
C ASP A 142 10.74 -16.99 0.29
N LYS A 143 11.60 -17.27 -0.70
CA LYS A 143 12.80 -18.09 -0.49
C LYS A 143 13.98 -17.31 0.07
N ASN A 144 13.99 -15.99 -0.13
CA ASN A 144 15.08 -15.09 0.30
C ASN A 144 14.53 -13.84 1.00
N PRO A 145 13.75 -14.02 2.09
CA PRO A 145 13.15 -12.89 2.80
C PRO A 145 14.21 -11.99 3.44
N LEU A 146 13.86 -10.72 3.59
CA LEU A 146 14.68 -9.78 4.36
C LEU A 146 14.93 -10.34 5.77
N HIS A 147 16.19 -10.29 6.23
CA HIS A 147 16.64 -10.81 7.53
C HIS A 147 16.47 -12.33 7.72
N LYS A 148 16.54 -13.11 6.67
CA LYS A 148 16.51 -14.57 6.73
C LYS A 148 17.44 -15.13 7.81
N GLY A 149 16.93 -15.98 8.70
CA GLY A 149 17.67 -16.60 9.78
C GLY A 149 18.03 -15.68 10.95
N ARG A 150 17.63 -14.42 10.94
CA ARG A 150 17.90 -13.45 12.01
C ARG A 150 16.62 -13.17 12.80
N SER A 151 16.71 -13.16 14.14
CA SER A 151 15.60 -12.75 14.98
C SER A 151 15.29 -11.26 14.80
N CYS A 152 14.05 -10.96 14.44
CA CYS A 152 13.50 -9.61 14.29
C CYS A 152 12.65 -9.30 15.51
N ASN A 153 12.96 -8.22 16.23
CA ASN A 153 12.11 -7.72 17.30
C ASN A 153 11.10 -6.72 16.72
N GLY A 154 9.85 -6.76 17.17
CA GLY A 154 8.81 -5.95 16.51
C GLY A 154 7.42 -6.10 17.12
N LEU A 155 6.39 -6.06 16.26
CA LEU A 155 4.98 -6.06 16.62
C LEU A 155 4.24 -7.23 15.95
N ASP A 156 3.28 -7.79 16.69
CA ASP A 156 2.28 -8.74 16.19
C ASP A 156 0.98 -7.98 15.88
N LEU A 157 0.59 -7.96 14.62
CA LEU A 157 -0.57 -7.23 14.14
C LEU A 157 -1.73 -8.16 13.72
N ARG A 158 -1.64 -9.46 14.04
CA ARG A 158 -2.66 -10.44 13.64
C ARG A 158 -4.04 -10.19 14.23
N LYS A 159 -4.09 -9.53 15.40
CA LYS A 159 -5.33 -9.28 16.16
C LYS A 159 -5.61 -7.80 16.41
N VAL A 160 -4.87 -6.90 15.78
CA VAL A 160 -5.16 -5.47 15.88
C VAL A 160 -6.33 -5.12 14.96
N GLU A 161 -7.11 -4.11 15.33
CA GLU A 161 -8.07 -3.51 14.42
C GLU A 161 -7.29 -2.85 13.27
N ALA A 162 -7.58 -3.26 12.04
CA ALA A 162 -6.92 -2.68 10.87
C ALA A 162 -7.38 -1.24 10.64
N PRO A 163 -6.49 -0.34 10.20
CA PRO A 163 -6.85 1.04 9.89
C PRO A 163 -7.94 1.12 8.81
N LYS A 164 -8.88 2.05 8.97
CA LYS A 164 -9.84 2.41 7.93
C LYS A 164 -9.20 3.40 6.95
N GLY A 165 -8.29 2.92 6.13
CA GLY A 165 -7.48 3.72 5.23
C GLY A 165 -5.99 3.45 5.40
N LEU A 166 -5.16 4.43 5.03
CA LEU A 166 -3.71 4.40 5.18
C LEU A 166 -3.32 4.92 6.56
N SER A 167 -2.58 4.15 7.35
CA SER A 167 -1.91 4.65 8.55
C SER A 167 -0.39 4.72 8.33
N LEU A 168 0.19 5.88 8.61
CA LEU A 168 1.64 6.07 8.67
C LEU A 168 2.20 5.77 10.07
N GLN A 169 1.32 5.57 11.08
CA GLN A 169 1.74 5.42 12.47
C GLN A 169 2.72 4.26 12.65
N TYR A 170 2.51 3.14 11.95
CA TYR A 170 3.44 2.01 11.99
C TYR A 170 4.85 2.38 11.52
N VAL A 171 4.96 3.14 10.42
CA VAL A 171 6.26 3.58 9.89
C VAL A 171 6.92 4.57 10.83
N ILE A 172 6.14 5.52 11.37
CA ILE A 172 6.62 6.53 12.33
C ILE A 172 7.13 5.85 13.61
N ASP A 173 6.37 4.89 14.17
CA ASP A 173 6.76 4.20 15.40
C ASP A 173 8.01 3.34 15.22
N MET A 174 8.13 2.66 14.09
CA MET A 174 9.32 1.87 13.77
C MET A 174 10.53 2.78 13.52
N TYR A 175 10.35 3.94 12.86
CA TYR A 175 11.42 4.93 12.71
C TYR A 175 11.90 5.45 14.07
N LYS A 176 10.97 5.79 14.98
CA LYS A 176 11.29 6.18 16.37
C LYS A 176 12.00 5.06 17.14
N ALA A 177 11.64 3.79 16.89
CA ALA A 177 12.36 2.65 17.48
C ALA A 177 13.80 2.56 16.99
N TYR A 178 14.06 2.81 15.70
CA TYR A 178 15.43 2.93 15.18
C TYR A 178 16.17 4.13 15.75
N GLN A 179 15.49 5.26 15.93
CA GLN A 179 16.06 6.46 16.53
C GLN A 179 16.54 6.20 17.97
N ARG A 180 15.74 5.50 18.78
CA ARG A 180 16.15 5.10 20.15
C ARG A 180 17.37 4.20 20.20
N GLN A 181 17.70 3.51 19.11
CA GLN A 181 18.91 2.66 18.98
C GLN A 181 20.08 3.40 18.30
N GLY A 182 19.93 4.67 17.94
CA GLY A 182 20.93 5.44 17.19
C GLY A 182 21.14 4.95 15.76
N LYS A 183 20.13 4.32 15.13
CA LYS A 183 20.22 3.63 13.83
C LYS A 183 19.34 4.22 12.73
N THR A 184 18.98 5.48 12.81
CA THR A 184 18.11 6.15 11.83
C THR A 184 18.62 6.05 10.40
N GLN A 185 19.92 6.07 10.20
CA GLN A 185 20.57 5.96 8.88
C GLN A 185 20.32 4.59 8.20
N GLU A 186 20.03 3.57 8.99
CA GLU A 186 19.77 2.22 8.48
C GLU A 186 18.28 2.01 8.12
N PHE A 187 17.37 2.92 8.56
CA PHE A 187 15.93 2.68 8.44
C PHE A 187 15.44 2.68 6.98
N PHE A 188 15.62 3.78 6.25
CA PHE A 188 15.21 3.89 4.85
C PHE A 188 16.28 3.29 3.91
N SER A 189 16.53 1.98 4.04
CA SER A 189 17.58 1.26 3.30
C SER A 189 17.39 1.30 1.78
N ARG A 190 16.16 1.52 1.31
CA ARG A 190 15.77 1.67 -0.10
C ARG A 190 14.86 2.89 -0.25
N ALA A 191 15.36 4.06 0.12
CA ALA A 191 14.60 5.32 0.18
C ALA A 191 13.85 5.63 -1.13
N SER A 192 14.49 5.43 -2.28
CA SER A 192 13.84 5.64 -3.59
C SER A 192 12.65 4.69 -3.80
N TRP A 193 12.73 3.45 -3.33
CA TRP A 193 11.64 2.49 -3.41
C TRP A 193 10.47 2.89 -2.49
N PHE A 194 10.77 3.34 -1.26
CA PHE A 194 9.77 3.91 -0.36
C PHE A 194 9.02 5.07 -1.02
N ASP A 195 9.77 6.00 -1.63
CA ASP A 195 9.21 7.18 -2.31
C ASP A 195 8.35 6.78 -3.52
N GLN A 196 8.72 5.72 -4.25
CA GLN A 196 7.92 5.20 -5.37
C GLN A 196 6.61 4.56 -4.88
N LEU A 197 6.65 3.78 -3.80
CA LEU A 197 5.46 3.17 -3.20
C LEU A 197 4.49 4.23 -2.65
N MET A 198 5.01 5.29 -2.06
CA MET A 198 4.22 6.41 -1.56
C MET A 198 3.81 7.40 -2.65
N GLY A 199 4.42 7.33 -3.84
CA GLY A 199 4.19 8.28 -4.93
C GLY A 199 4.79 9.68 -4.72
N THR A 200 5.50 9.90 -3.59
CA THR A 200 6.15 11.17 -3.22
C THR A 200 7.31 10.90 -2.26
N ASN A 201 8.31 11.79 -2.23
CA ASN A 201 9.34 11.76 -1.19
C ASN A 201 8.96 12.55 0.07
N SER A 202 7.92 13.34 0.00
CA SER A 202 7.48 14.23 1.08
C SER A 202 7.18 13.47 2.37
N VAL A 203 6.53 12.29 2.28
CA VAL A 203 6.20 11.47 3.45
C VAL A 203 7.46 11.06 4.21
N ARG A 204 8.45 10.51 3.49
CA ARG A 204 9.72 10.09 4.10
C ARG A 204 10.46 11.24 4.76
N LEU A 205 10.57 12.37 4.07
CA LEU A 205 11.28 13.56 4.58
C LEU A 205 10.60 14.09 5.85
N GLN A 206 9.28 14.18 5.86
CA GLN A 206 8.53 14.64 7.03
C GLN A 206 8.63 13.67 8.23
N ILE A 207 8.68 12.35 7.99
CA ILE A 207 8.96 11.37 9.06
C ILE A 207 10.36 11.60 9.64
N MET A 208 11.37 11.83 8.80
CA MET A 208 12.74 12.13 9.24
C MET A 208 12.84 13.44 10.01
N GLU A 209 12.01 14.43 9.70
CA GLU A 209 11.85 15.68 10.44
C GLU A 209 11.10 15.51 11.79
N GLY A 210 10.57 14.31 12.06
CA GLY A 210 9.86 14.01 13.30
C GLY A 210 8.40 14.48 13.34
N LYS A 211 7.79 14.80 12.18
CA LYS A 211 6.37 15.16 12.11
C LYS A 211 5.47 13.97 12.45
N ASP A 212 4.34 14.27 13.06
CA ASP A 212 3.30 13.27 13.33
C ASP A 212 2.44 12.96 12.10
N GLU A 213 1.67 11.89 12.18
CA GLU A 213 0.80 11.44 11.09
C GLU A 213 -0.21 12.50 10.68
N ALA A 214 -0.81 13.21 11.63
CA ALA A 214 -1.83 14.22 11.35
C ALA A 214 -1.26 15.38 10.51
N THR A 215 -0.07 15.87 10.87
CA THR A 215 0.65 16.92 10.14
C THR A 215 1.01 16.47 8.72
N ILE A 216 1.49 15.22 8.56
CA ILE A 216 1.85 14.69 7.24
C ILE A 216 0.59 14.56 6.37
N ARG A 217 -0.52 14.04 6.92
CA ARG A 217 -1.78 13.83 6.21
C ARG A 217 -2.41 15.14 5.74
N ALA A 218 -2.33 16.21 6.52
CA ALA A 218 -2.85 17.51 6.13
C ALA A 218 -2.27 18.01 4.79
N GLY A 219 -1.06 17.56 4.43
CA GLY A 219 -0.39 17.95 3.19
C GLY A 219 -1.02 17.42 1.91
N TRP A 220 -1.88 16.40 1.96
CA TRP A 220 -2.52 15.84 0.76
C TRP A 220 -4.06 15.96 0.73
N GLU A 221 -4.70 16.54 1.75
CA GLU A 221 -6.17 16.61 1.83
C GLU A 221 -6.81 17.29 0.63
N LYS A 222 -6.25 18.45 0.20
CA LYS A 222 -6.78 19.15 -0.98
C LYS A 222 -6.69 18.30 -2.25
N ALA A 223 -5.56 17.64 -2.46
CA ALA A 223 -5.37 16.78 -3.63
C ALA A 223 -6.30 15.55 -3.60
N LEU A 224 -6.59 15.01 -2.40
CA LEU A 224 -7.56 13.93 -2.23
C LEU A 224 -8.99 14.41 -2.55
N GLU A 225 -9.36 15.63 -2.16
CA GLU A 225 -10.66 16.19 -2.51
C GLU A 225 -10.83 16.35 -4.01
N ASP A 226 -9.82 16.91 -4.69
CA ASP A 226 -9.80 17.04 -6.15
C ASP A 226 -9.92 15.67 -6.83
N TYR A 227 -9.21 14.66 -6.31
CA TYR A 227 -9.31 13.28 -6.79
C TYR A 227 -10.71 12.68 -6.54
N ARG A 228 -11.30 12.86 -5.37
CA ARG A 228 -12.68 12.40 -5.08
C ARG A 228 -13.69 12.99 -6.06
N ASN A 229 -13.55 14.28 -6.40
CA ASN A 229 -14.41 14.96 -7.38
C ASN A 229 -14.23 14.38 -8.79
N MET A 230 -13.01 14.13 -9.22
CA MET A 230 -12.72 13.48 -10.50
C MET A 230 -13.26 12.04 -10.52
N ARG A 231 -13.02 11.25 -9.46
CA ARG A 231 -13.44 9.86 -9.32
C ARG A 231 -14.95 9.67 -9.49
N ARG A 232 -15.77 10.61 -8.98
CA ARG A 232 -17.26 10.52 -9.03
C ARG A 232 -17.82 10.27 -10.43
N LYS A 233 -17.15 10.72 -11.48
CA LYS A 233 -17.57 10.54 -12.88
C LYS A 233 -17.51 9.06 -13.31
N TYR A 234 -16.77 8.23 -12.62
CA TYR A 234 -16.41 6.87 -13.03
C TYR A 234 -16.96 5.80 -12.09
N LEU A 235 -17.65 6.19 -11.01
CA LEU A 235 -18.27 5.24 -10.08
C LEU A 235 -19.42 4.51 -10.73
N LEU A 236 -19.48 3.20 -10.50
CA LEU A 236 -20.51 2.29 -11.00
C LEU A 236 -21.42 1.76 -9.88
N TYR A 237 -21.03 1.96 -8.61
CA TYR A 237 -21.68 1.34 -7.46
C TYR A 237 -21.99 2.30 -6.32
#